data_d7c8e756ea73570f5461df6eee561706
#
_entry.id   d7c8e756ea73570f5461df6eee561706
#
_cell.length_a   1.000
_cell.length_b   1.000
_cell.length_c   1.000
_cell.angle_alpha   90.00
_cell.angle_beta   90.00
_cell.angle_gamma   90.00
#
_symmetry.space_group_name_H-M   'P 1'
#
loop_
_entity.id
_entity.type
_entity.pdbx_description
1 polymer ?
#
loop_
_entity_poly.entity_id
_entity_poly.type
_entity_poly.pdbx_seq_one_letter_code
_entity_poly.pdbx_strand_id
1 'polypeptide(L)'
;LMASGGCQFRHSPVGFRSDYHCTTTPQWLVVLQGRMEIGLQDGSSRVFGPGQCFYSNDTLPAGVAFDAAVHGHWSRQVGDEPLVTLFVRA
;
A
#
# COMPACT_ATOMS: atom_id res chain seq x y z
N LEU A 1 20.77 -2.98 -1.49
CA LEU A 1 20.40 -2.44 -0.17
C LEU A 1 19.63 -1.16 -0.33
N MET A 2 18.64 -1.00 0.48
CA MET A 2 17.86 0.24 0.54
C MET A 2 18.14 0.95 1.87
N ALA A 3 18.25 2.26 1.83
CA ALA A 3 18.30 3.06 3.04
C ALA A 3 16.94 2.94 3.75
N SER A 4 16.97 2.89 5.06
CA SER A 4 15.75 2.71 5.85
C SER A 4 15.62 3.78 6.92
N GLY A 5 14.49 4.50 6.93
CA GLY A 5 14.05 5.35 8.02
C GLY A 5 13.21 4.61 9.05
N GLY A 6 13.16 3.28 8.98
CA GLY A 6 12.38 2.40 9.82
C GLY A 6 11.58 1.39 9.00
N CYS A 7 11.19 0.31 9.61
CA CYS A 7 10.36 -0.70 8.96
C CYS A 7 9.26 -1.19 9.88
N GLN A 8 8.20 -1.73 9.28
CA GLN A 8 7.04 -2.23 10.00
C GLN A 8 6.47 -3.44 9.28
N PHE A 9 6.27 -4.52 10.02
CA PHE A 9 5.48 -5.65 9.54
C PHE A 9 4.00 -5.38 9.78
N ARG A 10 3.16 -5.74 8.82
CA ARG A 10 1.71 -5.69 8.96
C ARG A 10 1.09 -7.02 8.61
N HIS A 11 0.10 -7.39 9.39
CA HIS A 11 -0.76 -8.55 9.16
C HIS A 11 -2.16 -8.03 8.85
N SER A 12 -2.68 -8.36 7.67
CA SER A 12 -4.03 -7.96 7.25
C SER A 12 -4.86 -9.23 7.05
N PRO A 13 -5.96 -9.39 7.78
CA PRO A 13 -6.76 -10.60 7.70
C PRO A 13 -7.45 -10.75 6.36
N VAL A 14 -7.94 -11.96 6.09
CA VAL A 14 -8.80 -12.20 4.93
C VAL A 14 -10.01 -11.27 5.00
N GLY A 15 -10.31 -10.62 3.88
CA GLY A 15 -11.39 -9.64 3.80
C GLY A 15 -10.96 -8.20 4.10
N PHE A 16 -9.71 -7.99 4.48
CA PHE A 16 -9.21 -6.63 4.70
C PHE A 16 -9.31 -5.79 3.44
N ARG A 17 -9.78 -4.56 3.62
CA ARG A 17 -9.77 -3.53 2.55
C ARG A 17 -9.65 -2.15 3.18
N SER A 18 -9.04 -1.23 2.45
CA SER A 18 -9.02 0.18 2.81
C SER A 18 -9.68 1.01 1.73
N ASP A 19 -10.27 2.13 2.12
CA ASP A 19 -10.73 3.14 1.19
C ASP A 19 -9.54 3.96 0.66
N TYR A 20 -9.81 4.91 -0.25
CA TYR A 20 -8.78 5.80 -0.74
C TYR A 20 -8.09 6.52 0.41
N HIS A 21 -6.78 6.47 0.39
CA HIS A 21 -5.92 7.16 1.37
C HIS A 21 -4.58 7.47 0.73
N CYS A 22 -3.89 8.48 1.28
CA CYS A 22 -2.56 8.85 0.83
C CYS A 22 -1.48 8.14 1.65
N THR A 23 -0.30 8.00 1.07
CA THR A 23 0.89 7.58 1.78
C THR A 23 1.33 8.71 2.72
N THR A 24 1.58 8.40 3.99
CA THR A 24 1.99 9.42 4.96
C THR A 24 3.46 9.81 4.79
N THR A 25 4.29 8.86 4.42
CA THR A 25 5.70 9.08 4.10
C THR A 25 6.11 8.13 2.97
N PRO A 26 6.98 8.55 2.05
CA PRO A 26 7.44 7.66 0.99
C PRO A 26 8.05 6.40 1.56
N GLN A 27 7.69 5.25 0.99
CA GLN A 27 8.09 3.95 1.53
C GLN A 27 8.03 2.85 0.47
N TRP A 28 8.82 1.82 0.71
CA TRP A 28 8.72 0.57 -0.02
C TRP A 28 7.74 -0.36 0.68
N LEU A 29 6.97 -1.09 -0.10
CA LEU A 29 6.08 -2.14 0.36
C LEU A 29 6.53 -3.45 -0.26
N VAL A 30 6.73 -4.46 0.59
CA VAL A 30 7.12 -5.80 0.16
C VAL A 30 6.04 -6.77 0.62
N VAL A 31 5.51 -7.57 -0.30
CA VAL A 31 4.54 -8.61 0.04
C VAL A 31 5.32 -9.87 0.44
N LEU A 32 5.07 -10.36 1.65
CA LEU A 32 5.73 -11.54 2.19
C LEU A 32 4.84 -12.78 2.12
N GLN A 33 3.53 -12.62 2.28
CA GLN A 33 2.55 -13.69 2.25
C GLN A 33 1.21 -13.15 1.74
N GLY A 34 0.49 -13.98 1.02
CA GLY A 34 -0.81 -13.59 0.47
C GLY A 34 -0.68 -12.69 -0.75
N ARG A 35 -1.77 -12.03 -1.10
CA ARG A 35 -1.82 -11.12 -2.25
C ARG A 35 -2.51 -9.83 -1.87
N MET A 36 -2.03 -8.74 -2.43
CA MET A 36 -2.56 -7.40 -2.21
C MET A 36 -2.92 -6.77 -3.55
N GLU A 37 -4.11 -6.23 -3.67
CA GLU A 37 -4.50 -5.40 -4.81
C GLU A 37 -4.44 -3.93 -4.43
N ILE A 38 -3.82 -3.12 -5.28
CA ILE A 38 -3.76 -1.66 -5.16
C ILE A 38 -4.55 -1.07 -6.32
N GLY A 39 -5.47 -0.17 -6.03
CA GLY A 39 -6.25 0.55 -7.04
C GLY A 39 -5.93 2.03 -7.03
N LEU A 40 -5.91 2.62 -8.23
CA LEU A 40 -5.56 4.02 -8.44
C LEU A 40 -6.79 4.82 -8.88
N GLN A 41 -6.69 6.14 -8.83
CA GLN A 41 -7.77 7.06 -9.20
C GLN A 41 -8.19 6.95 -10.66
N ASP A 42 -7.30 6.51 -11.54
CA ASP A 42 -7.62 6.32 -12.96
C ASP A 42 -8.43 5.05 -13.25
N GLY A 43 -8.79 4.29 -12.23
CA GLY A 43 -9.54 3.04 -12.35
C GLY A 43 -8.67 1.81 -12.58
N SER A 44 -7.35 1.98 -12.72
CA SER A 44 -6.44 0.84 -12.85
C SER A 44 -6.19 0.19 -11.50
N SER A 45 -5.81 -1.08 -11.53
CA SER A 45 -5.37 -1.79 -10.33
C SER A 45 -4.33 -2.84 -10.68
N ARG A 46 -3.57 -3.27 -9.66
CA ARG A 46 -2.56 -4.30 -9.80
C ARG A 46 -2.51 -5.16 -8.56
N VAL A 47 -2.30 -6.45 -8.76
CA VAL A 47 -2.14 -7.44 -7.68
C VAL A 47 -0.66 -7.75 -7.50
N PHE A 48 -0.21 -7.71 -6.25
CA PHE A 48 1.15 -8.05 -5.85
C PHE A 48 1.11 -9.32 -5.00
N GLY A 49 1.98 -10.25 -5.30
CA GLY A 49 2.13 -11.50 -4.55
C GLY A 49 3.46 -11.56 -3.81
N PRO A 50 3.73 -12.70 -3.11
CA PRO A 50 4.94 -12.85 -2.30
C PRO A 50 6.22 -12.60 -3.09
N GLY A 51 7.13 -11.81 -2.50
CA GLY A 51 8.39 -11.42 -3.10
C GLY A 51 8.31 -10.22 -4.03
N GLN A 52 7.13 -9.74 -4.36
CA GLN A 52 6.95 -8.52 -5.14
C GLN A 52 6.94 -7.30 -4.25
N CYS A 53 7.40 -6.19 -4.77
CA CYS A 53 7.45 -4.92 -4.04
C CYS A 53 7.12 -3.75 -4.94
N PHE A 54 6.78 -2.62 -4.32
CA PHE A 54 6.57 -1.37 -5.02
C PHE A 54 6.93 -0.19 -4.11
N TYR A 55 7.22 0.94 -4.74
CA TYR A 55 7.50 2.19 -4.04
C TYR A 55 6.22 3.03 -3.98
N SER A 56 5.83 3.42 -2.77
CA SER A 56 4.64 4.24 -2.53
C SER A 56 5.07 5.65 -2.14
N ASN A 57 4.78 6.62 -3.00
CA ASN A 57 5.08 8.03 -2.77
C ASN A 57 3.86 8.93 -3.02
N ASP A 58 2.68 8.36 -2.98
CA ASP A 58 1.41 9.08 -3.19
C ASP A 58 1.04 9.89 -1.95
N THR A 59 1.86 10.88 -1.64
CA THR A 59 1.70 11.74 -0.46
C THR A 59 0.82 12.93 -0.81
N LEU A 60 0.03 13.39 0.18
CA LEU A 60 -0.79 14.58 0.01
C LEU A 60 0.11 15.82 0.08
N PRO A 61 0.06 16.73 -0.92
CA PRO A 61 0.83 17.97 -0.87
C PRO A 61 0.49 18.82 0.35
N ALA A 62 1.46 19.56 0.85
CA ALA A 62 1.26 20.47 1.97
C ALA A 62 0.18 21.51 1.64
N GLY A 63 -0.71 21.76 2.59
CA GLY A 63 -1.78 22.74 2.45
C GLY A 63 -2.98 22.27 1.61
N VAL A 64 -2.96 21.01 1.13
CA VAL A 64 -4.06 20.45 0.33
C VAL A 64 -4.92 19.57 1.23
N ALA A 65 -6.24 19.80 1.22
CA ALA A 65 -7.18 18.95 1.93
C ALA A 65 -7.37 17.63 1.15
N PHE A 66 -7.44 16.53 1.88
CA PHE A 66 -7.67 15.22 1.27
C PHE A 66 -9.08 15.16 0.65
N ASP A 67 -9.12 14.70 -0.60
CA ASP A 67 -10.36 14.44 -1.33
C ASP A 67 -10.28 13.04 -1.95
N ALA A 68 -11.11 12.12 -1.46
CA ALA A 68 -11.12 10.73 -1.90
C ALA A 68 -11.47 10.55 -3.38
N ALA A 69 -12.07 11.55 -4.01
CA ALA A 69 -12.38 11.51 -5.44
C ALA A 69 -11.18 11.86 -6.32
N VAL A 70 -10.11 12.39 -5.73
CA VAL A 70 -8.94 12.93 -6.46
C VAL A 70 -7.63 12.36 -5.95
N HIS A 71 -7.51 12.14 -4.63
CA HIS A 71 -6.26 11.78 -3.99
C HIS A 71 -6.22 10.33 -3.52
N GLY A 72 -5.02 9.79 -3.49
CA GLY A 72 -4.78 8.51 -2.84
C GLY A 72 -5.04 7.30 -3.71
N HIS A 73 -4.98 6.18 -3.05
CA HIS A 73 -5.18 4.85 -3.61
C HIS A 73 -5.93 4.00 -2.59
N TRP A 74 -6.49 2.90 -3.04
CA TRP A 74 -7.09 1.92 -2.15
C TRP A 74 -6.32 0.62 -2.21
N SER A 75 -6.47 -0.22 -1.17
CA SER A 75 -5.85 -1.54 -1.13
C SER A 75 -6.81 -2.57 -0.55
N ARG A 76 -6.61 -3.83 -0.92
CA ARG A 76 -7.33 -4.94 -0.31
C ARG A 76 -6.52 -6.22 -0.33
N GLN A 77 -6.80 -7.08 0.62
CA GLN A 77 -6.34 -8.46 0.63
C GLN A 77 -7.13 -9.24 -0.43
N VAL A 78 -6.45 -10.10 -1.19
CA VAL A 78 -7.04 -10.94 -2.24
C VAL A 78 -6.75 -12.41 -1.95
N GLY A 79 -7.75 -13.25 -2.17
CA GLY A 79 -7.61 -14.68 -1.96
C GLY A 79 -7.98 -15.13 -0.55
N ASP A 80 -7.61 -16.34 -0.21
CA ASP A 80 -8.02 -17.02 1.03
C ASP A 80 -6.92 -17.10 2.09
N GLU A 81 -5.81 -16.41 1.87
CA GLU A 81 -4.67 -16.38 2.76
C GLU A 81 -4.48 -14.97 3.32
N PRO A 82 -4.22 -14.82 4.64
CA PRO A 82 -3.93 -13.51 5.21
C PRO A 82 -2.74 -12.84 4.51
N LEU A 83 -2.80 -11.52 4.42
CA LEU A 83 -1.76 -10.72 3.80
C LEU A 83 -0.74 -10.29 4.85
N VAL A 84 0.53 -10.59 4.61
CA VAL A 84 1.64 -10.11 5.44
C VAL A 84 2.54 -9.24 4.58
N THR A 85 2.79 -8.03 5.03
CA THR A 85 3.58 -7.03 4.31
C THR A 85 4.67 -6.45 5.19
N LEU A 86 5.75 -6.00 4.55
CA LEU A 86 6.82 -5.25 5.18
C LEU A 86 6.85 -3.86 4.56
N PHE A 87 6.72 -2.85 5.39
CA PHE A 87 6.83 -1.45 5.00
C PHE A 87 8.21 -0.95 5.40
N VAL A 88 8.95 -0.41 4.44
CA VAL A 88 10.29 0.13 4.66
C VAL A 88 10.29 1.60 4.25
N ARG A 89 10.44 2.50 5.21
CA ARG A 89 10.48 3.93 4.94
C ARG A 89 11.76 4.30 4.23
N ALA A 90 11.59 5.10 3.22
CA ALA A 90 12.73 5.61 2.46
C ALA A 90 13.43 6.76 3.21
#